data_987acc4f14016aaa3b139c0da060b407
#
_entry.id   987acc4f14016aaa3b139c0da060b407
#
_cell.length_a   1.000
_cell.length_b   1.000
_cell.length_c   1.000
_cell.angle_alpha   90.00
_cell.angle_beta   90.00
_cell.angle_gamma   90.00
#
_symmetry.space_group_name_H-M   'P 1'
#
loop_
_entity.id
_entity.type
_entity.pdbx_description
1 polymer ?
#
loop_
_entity_poly.entity_id
_entity_poly.type
_entity_poly.pdbx_seq_one_letter_code
_entity_poly.pdbx_strand_id
1 'polypeptide(L)'
;MKAIFLDKDGTLVDDIPYNVEPRRISLCPGAGSGLRLLARLDYHFFVVSNQSGIAHGRFAEADLKAVGNRLADLLFREQIELEGFYYCPHHPDGSVARYALDCFCRKPLPGMLLNAAQEHDIDLHASWMVGDILHDVEAGNRAGCRTLLIDNGNETEWRLGPRRIPTRIAPDLYTGAVLIASEEGARR
;
A
#
# COMPACT_ATOMS: atom_id res chain seq x y z
N MET A 1 -1.28 -2.58 17.93
CA MET A 1 -1.80 -1.36 17.25
C MET A 1 -2.66 -1.73 16.05
N LYS A 2 -3.45 -0.80 15.47
CA LYS A 2 -4.16 -1.02 14.20
C LYS A 2 -3.57 -0.16 13.10
N ALA A 3 -3.50 -0.68 11.87
CA ALA A 3 -2.78 -0.05 10.77
C ALA A 3 -3.64 0.17 9.51
N ILE A 4 -3.23 1.16 8.74
CA ILE A 4 -3.56 1.30 7.33
C ILE A 4 -2.31 0.96 6.54
N PHE A 5 -2.34 -0.17 5.84
CA PHE A 5 -1.35 -0.51 4.83
C PHE A 5 -1.77 0.11 3.50
N LEU A 6 -0.90 0.88 2.91
CA LEU A 6 -1.14 1.61 1.67
C LEU A 6 -0.26 1.05 0.55
N ASP A 7 -0.85 0.70 -0.58
CA ASP A 7 -0.05 0.62 -1.79
C ASP A 7 0.51 2.01 -2.14
N LYS A 8 1.62 2.02 -2.87
CA LYS A 8 2.32 3.26 -3.22
C LYS A 8 1.73 3.91 -4.47
N ASP A 9 1.95 3.27 -5.61
CA ASP A 9 1.69 3.85 -6.93
C ASP A 9 0.21 3.73 -7.30
N GLY A 10 -0.45 4.83 -7.65
CA GLY A 10 -1.88 4.85 -7.95
C GLY A 10 -2.81 4.88 -6.73
N THR A 11 -2.28 4.71 -5.53
CA THR A 11 -3.05 4.74 -4.27
C THR A 11 -2.66 5.92 -3.40
N LEU A 12 -1.43 5.92 -2.88
CA LEU A 12 -0.90 7.00 -2.05
C LEU A 12 -0.34 8.14 -2.88
N VAL A 13 0.41 7.81 -3.93
CA VAL A 13 1.06 8.75 -4.84
C VAL A 13 0.67 8.48 -6.28
N ASP A 14 0.81 9.51 -7.13
CA ASP A 14 0.54 9.40 -8.56
C ASP A 14 1.33 8.24 -9.18
N ASP A 15 0.67 7.44 -10.02
CA ASP A 15 1.32 6.33 -10.71
C ASP A 15 2.20 6.85 -11.86
N ILE A 16 3.50 6.77 -11.66
CA ILE A 16 4.50 7.03 -12.68
C ILE A 16 5.37 5.77 -12.78
N PRO A 17 5.28 5.02 -13.89
CA PRO A 17 5.98 3.74 -14.03
C PRO A 17 7.47 3.82 -13.72
N TYR A 18 7.93 2.94 -12.80
CA TYR A 18 9.33 2.80 -12.37
C TYR A 18 9.97 4.10 -11.83
N ASN A 19 9.17 5.04 -11.34
CA ASN A 19 9.69 6.30 -10.83
C ASN A 19 10.36 6.14 -9.46
N VAL A 20 11.63 6.50 -9.38
CA VAL A 20 12.41 6.61 -8.13
C VAL A 20 12.97 8.02 -7.92
N GLU A 21 12.59 8.98 -8.77
CA GLU A 21 12.99 10.38 -8.63
C GLU A 21 12.08 11.07 -7.59
N PRO A 22 12.61 11.49 -6.40
CA PRO A 22 11.77 12.03 -5.32
C PRO A 22 10.97 13.28 -5.71
N ARG A 23 11.52 14.11 -6.60
CA ARG A 23 10.86 15.36 -7.06
C ARG A 23 9.58 15.10 -7.86
N ARG A 24 9.45 13.91 -8.43
CA ARG A 24 8.30 13.48 -9.22
C ARG A 24 7.28 12.68 -8.41
N ILE A 25 7.51 12.51 -7.10
CA ILE A 25 6.59 11.82 -6.20
C ILE A 25 5.72 12.87 -5.53
N SER A 26 4.41 12.80 -5.78
CA SER A 26 3.36 13.64 -5.19
C SER A 26 2.20 12.80 -4.69
N LEU A 27 1.52 13.26 -3.64
CA LEU A 27 0.33 12.57 -3.14
C LEU A 27 -0.80 12.63 -4.18
N CYS A 28 -1.54 11.54 -4.30
CA CYS A 28 -2.80 11.52 -5.04
C CYS A 28 -3.77 12.58 -4.48
N PRO A 29 -4.64 13.17 -5.32
CA PRO A 29 -5.65 14.10 -4.87
C PRO A 29 -6.47 13.56 -3.71
N GLY A 30 -6.60 14.34 -2.63
CA GLY A 30 -7.37 13.95 -1.45
C GLY A 30 -6.67 12.98 -0.48
N ALA A 31 -5.53 12.39 -0.84
CA ALA A 31 -4.85 11.40 0.00
C ALA A 31 -4.50 11.96 1.38
N GLY A 32 -3.85 13.12 1.46
CA GLY A 32 -3.49 13.74 2.74
C GLY A 32 -4.71 13.99 3.64
N SER A 33 -5.82 14.47 3.08
CA SER A 33 -7.06 14.68 3.85
C SER A 33 -7.68 13.38 4.35
N GLY A 34 -7.67 12.35 3.52
CA GLY A 34 -8.15 11.01 3.91
C GLY A 34 -7.31 10.42 5.04
N LEU A 35 -5.99 10.50 4.93
CA LEU A 35 -5.09 9.98 5.96
C LEU A 35 -5.21 10.75 7.28
N ARG A 36 -5.36 12.08 7.26
CA ARG A 36 -5.63 12.86 8.48
C ARG A 36 -6.93 12.43 9.18
N LEU A 37 -7.96 12.06 8.40
CA LEU A 37 -9.20 11.54 8.97
C LEU A 37 -8.95 10.20 9.70
N LEU A 38 -8.19 9.30 9.10
CA LEU A 38 -7.85 7.99 9.68
C LEU A 38 -6.90 8.11 10.88
N ALA A 39 -5.96 9.06 10.86
CA ALA A 39 -5.07 9.33 11.99
C ALA A 39 -5.83 9.72 13.27
N ARG A 40 -6.95 10.45 13.13
CA ARG A 40 -7.83 10.80 14.28
C ARG A 40 -8.54 9.58 14.90
N LEU A 41 -8.49 8.45 14.23
CA LEU A 41 -9.05 7.17 14.66
C LEU A 41 -7.98 6.21 15.19
N ASP A 42 -6.78 6.73 15.51
CA ASP A 42 -5.64 5.98 16.02
C ASP A 42 -5.13 4.89 15.05
N TYR A 43 -5.23 5.11 13.74
CA TYR A 43 -4.54 4.27 12.76
C TYR A 43 -3.09 4.70 12.55
N HIS A 44 -2.21 3.72 12.45
CA HIS A 44 -0.80 3.85 12.08
C HIS A 44 -0.61 3.55 10.61
N PHE A 45 0.35 4.18 9.93
CA PHE A 45 0.47 4.15 8.47
C PHE A 45 1.74 3.45 8.01
N PHE A 46 1.55 2.48 7.12
CA PHE A 46 2.61 1.70 6.50
C PHE A 46 2.43 1.70 4.99
N VAL A 47 3.52 1.85 4.24
CA VAL A 47 3.49 1.66 2.78
C VAL A 47 4.01 0.27 2.44
N VAL A 48 3.28 -0.46 1.57
CA VAL A 48 3.62 -1.81 1.10
C VAL A 48 3.58 -1.86 -0.43
N SER A 49 4.72 -1.99 -1.10
CA SER A 49 4.83 -1.77 -2.55
C SER A 49 5.60 -2.87 -3.28
N ASN A 50 5.07 -3.30 -4.44
CA ASN A 50 5.81 -4.14 -5.38
C ASN A 50 6.74 -3.27 -6.23
N GLN A 51 8.05 -3.38 -6.04
CA GLN A 51 9.08 -2.61 -6.74
C GLN A 51 9.84 -3.47 -7.76
N SER A 52 9.13 -4.08 -8.68
CA SER A 52 9.67 -4.99 -9.71
C SER A 52 10.67 -4.34 -10.66
N GLY A 53 10.73 -3.01 -10.72
CA GLY A 53 11.74 -2.29 -11.47
C GLY A 53 13.17 -2.70 -11.11
N ILE A 54 13.41 -3.13 -9.86
CA ILE A 54 14.70 -3.65 -9.41
C ILE A 54 15.00 -4.98 -10.10
N ALA A 55 14.06 -5.92 -10.11
CA ALA A 55 14.23 -7.19 -10.81
C ALA A 55 14.41 -7.03 -12.31
N HIS A 56 13.80 -6.01 -12.91
CA HIS A 56 13.93 -5.68 -14.34
C HIS A 56 15.12 -4.76 -14.66
N GLY A 57 15.96 -4.41 -13.66
CA GLY A 57 17.15 -3.57 -13.87
C GLY A 57 16.83 -2.12 -14.28
N ARG A 58 15.65 -1.60 -13.95
CA ARG A 58 15.24 -0.23 -14.26
C ARG A 58 15.85 0.80 -13.31
N PHE A 59 16.09 0.40 -12.07
CA PHE A 59 16.75 1.19 -11.03
C PHE A 59 17.35 0.26 -9.97
N ALA A 60 18.25 0.79 -9.13
CA ALA A 60 18.89 0.03 -8.07
C ALA A 60 18.02 0.01 -6.79
N GLU A 61 18.13 -1.04 -5.98
CA GLU A 61 17.43 -1.13 -4.70
C GLU A 61 17.79 0.04 -3.76
N ALA A 62 19.05 0.53 -3.82
CA ALA A 62 19.51 1.67 -3.05
C ALA A 62 18.73 2.97 -3.33
N ASP A 63 18.14 3.11 -4.52
CA ASP A 63 17.35 4.29 -4.90
C ASP A 63 16.06 4.39 -4.07
N LEU A 64 15.55 3.27 -3.55
CA LEU A 64 14.34 3.26 -2.73
C LEU A 64 14.51 3.96 -1.38
N LYS A 65 15.75 4.16 -0.90
CA LYS A 65 15.99 4.98 0.29
C LYS A 65 15.51 6.42 0.10
N ALA A 66 15.80 7.01 -1.06
CA ALA A 66 15.35 8.36 -1.39
C ALA A 66 13.83 8.43 -1.59
N VAL A 67 13.22 7.38 -2.14
CA VAL A 67 11.76 7.24 -2.26
C VAL A 67 11.12 7.18 -0.88
N GLY A 68 11.60 6.32 0.03
CA GLY A 68 11.08 6.21 1.39
C GLY A 68 11.18 7.53 2.17
N ASN A 69 12.31 8.23 2.09
CA ASN A 69 12.48 9.56 2.70
C ASN A 69 11.46 10.57 2.13
N ARG A 70 11.21 10.51 0.82
CA ARG A 70 10.23 11.39 0.18
C ARG A 70 8.81 11.09 0.62
N LEU A 71 8.44 9.82 0.75
CA LEU A 71 7.12 9.42 1.26
C LEU A 71 6.92 9.92 2.70
N ALA A 72 7.93 9.72 3.55
CA ALA A 72 7.90 10.22 4.93
C ALA A 72 7.75 11.76 4.99
N ASP A 73 8.49 12.51 4.16
CA ASP A 73 8.40 13.98 4.07
C ASP A 73 7.01 14.44 3.61
N LEU A 74 6.42 13.77 2.62
CA LEU A 74 5.08 14.09 2.14
C LEU A 74 4.03 13.87 3.22
N LEU A 75 4.09 12.74 3.95
CA LEU A 75 3.15 12.44 5.02
C LEU A 75 3.36 13.34 6.25
N PHE A 76 4.60 13.66 6.58
CA PHE A 76 4.92 14.60 7.67
C PHE A 76 4.31 15.99 7.45
N ARG A 77 4.29 16.49 6.20
CA ARG A 77 3.62 17.75 5.85
C ARG A 77 2.12 17.69 6.07
N GLU A 78 1.53 16.51 5.99
CA GLU A 78 0.12 16.23 6.30
C GLU A 78 -0.11 15.93 7.80
N GLN A 79 0.92 16.10 8.64
CA GLN A 79 0.90 15.78 10.08
C GLN A 79 0.68 14.30 10.38
N ILE A 80 1.23 13.43 9.53
CA ILE A 80 1.14 11.98 9.60
C ILE A 80 2.54 11.41 9.67
N GLU A 81 2.76 10.47 10.57
CA GLU A 81 3.98 9.68 10.67
C GLU A 81 3.88 8.46 9.76
N LEU A 82 4.91 8.21 8.95
CA LEU A 82 5.08 6.97 8.21
C LEU A 82 5.89 6.00 9.08
N GLU A 83 5.24 4.98 9.61
CA GLU A 83 5.85 4.01 10.53
C GLU A 83 6.78 3.02 9.80
N GLY A 84 6.51 2.74 8.53
CA GLY A 84 7.34 1.83 7.73
C GLY A 84 7.07 1.87 6.24
N PHE A 85 8.13 1.61 5.46
CA PHE A 85 8.07 1.43 4.02
C PHE A 85 8.61 0.04 3.68
N TYR A 86 7.70 -0.90 3.40
CA TYR A 86 7.99 -2.27 3.00
C TYR A 86 7.87 -2.41 1.48
N TYR A 87 8.83 -3.05 0.86
CA TYR A 87 8.80 -3.27 -0.58
C TYR A 87 9.26 -4.68 -0.96
N CYS A 88 8.79 -5.13 -2.10
CA CYS A 88 9.25 -6.37 -2.71
C CYS A 88 10.05 -6.04 -3.98
N PRO A 89 11.35 -6.35 -4.04
CA PRO A 89 12.19 -6.10 -5.21
C PRO A 89 12.08 -7.20 -6.28
N HIS A 90 11.38 -8.31 -5.99
CA HIS A 90 11.41 -9.52 -6.80
C HIS A 90 10.36 -9.53 -7.91
N HIS A 91 10.69 -10.21 -9.00
CA HIS A 91 9.75 -10.61 -10.05
C HIS A 91 10.27 -11.89 -10.73
N PRO A 92 9.43 -12.95 -10.92
CA PRO A 92 9.90 -14.20 -11.52
C PRO A 92 10.53 -14.02 -12.90
N ASP A 93 9.99 -13.10 -13.72
CA ASP A 93 10.49 -12.78 -15.06
C ASP A 93 11.54 -11.66 -15.06
N GLY A 94 12.19 -11.41 -13.92
CA GLY A 94 13.22 -10.36 -13.80
C GLY A 94 14.48 -10.69 -14.62
N SER A 95 15.18 -9.67 -15.10
CA SER A 95 16.47 -9.81 -15.79
C SER A 95 17.68 -9.81 -14.85
N VAL A 96 17.50 -9.32 -13.61
CA VAL A 96 18.56 -9.29 -12.59
C VAL A 96 18.47 -10.56 -11.76
N ALA A 97 19.39 -11.51 -11.98
CA ALA A 97 19.33 -12.88 -11.45
C ALA A 97 19.02 -12.99 -9.95
N ARG A 98 19.60 -12.13 -9.10
CA ARG A 98 19.39 -12.16 -7.64
C ARG A 98 17.96 -11.78 -7.22
N TYR A 99 17.19 -11.11 -8.09
CA TYR A 99 15.81 -10.70 -7.83
C TYR A 99 14.80 -11.43 -8.73
N ALA A 100 15.27 -12.25 -9.67
CA ALA A 100 14.43 -13.04 -10.58
C ALA A 100 14.00 -14.35 -9.90
N LEU A 101 13.06 -14.25 -8.98
CA LEU A 101 12.58 -15.39 -8.21
C LEU A 101 11.15 -15.19 -7.71
N ASP A 102 10.48 -16.30 -7.41
CA ASP A 102 9.24 -16.31 -6.63
C ASP A 102 9.56 -16.05 -5.17
N CYS A 103 8.75 -15.23 -4.52
CA CYS A 103 8.95 -14.86 -3.12
C CYS A 103 7.62 -14.75 -2.38
N PHE A 104 7.68 -14.73 -1.07
CA PHE A 104 6.50 -14.55 -0.22
C PHE A 104 6.12 -13.09 0.01
N CYS A 105 7.04 -12.14 -0.26
CA CYS A 105 6.78 -10.71 -0.05
C CYS A 105 6.00 -10.03 -1.18
N ARG A 106 6.05 -10.55 -2.43
CA ARG A 106 5.36 -9.91 -3.56
C ARG A 106 3.85 -10.07 -3.47
N LYS A 107 3.10 -8.95 -3.46
CA LYS A 107 1.64 -8.97 -3.60
C LYS A 107 1.26 -9.68 -4.93
N PRO A 108 0.32 -10.61 -4.95
CA PRO A 108 -0.77 -10.82 -3.98
C PRO A 108 -0.44 -11.67 -2.75
N LEU A 109 0.81 -12.04 -2.50
CA LEU A 109 1.18 -12.73 -1.26
C LEU A 109 1.34 -11.72 -0.10
N PRO A 110 1.06 -12.16 1.15
CA PRO A 110 0.88 -11.25 2.28
C PRO A 110 2.18 -10.90 3.02
N GLY A 111 3.35 -11.35 2.54
CA GLY A 111 4.58 -11.33 3.34
C GLY A 111 4.99 -9.96 3.87
N MET A 112 4.82 -8.87 3.10
CA MET A 112 5.13 -7.53 3.58
C MET A 112 4.23 -7.11 4.76
N LEU A 113 2.92 -7.40 4.67
CA LEU A 113 1.97 -7.09 5.75
C LEU A 113 2.27 -7.89 7.02
N LEU A 114 2.58 -9.18 6.86
CA LEU A 114 2.91 -10.06 7.98
C LEU A 114 4.23 -9.64 8.67
N ASN A 115 5.24 -9.25 7.90
CA ASN A 115 6.50 -8.74 8.45
C ASN A 115 6.27 -7.46 9.26
N ALA A 116 5.54 -6.49 8.69
CA ALA A 116 5.20 -5.27 9.41
C ALA A 116 4.41 -5.56 10.68
N ALA A 117 3.44 -6.49 10.61
CA ALA A 117 2.65 -6.86 11.78
C ALA A 117 3.49 -7.50 12.89
N GLN A 118 4.47 -8.30 12.54
CA GLN A 118 5.39 -8.90 13.50
C GLN A 118 6.35 -7.87 14.12
N GLU A 119 6.87 -6.95 13.32
CA GLU A 119 7.84 -5.93 13.76
C GLU A 119 7.19 -4.85 14.66
N HIS A 120 5.91 -4.53 14.43
CA HIS A 120 5.22 -3.43 15.09
C HIS A 120 4.04 -3.87 15.98
N ASP A 121 3.85 -5.16 16.22
CA ASP A 121 2.72 -5.70 17.00
C ASP A 121 1.35 -5.21 16.50
N ILE A 122 1.12 -5.36 15.18
CA ILE A 122 -0.09 -4.89 14.51
C ILE A 122 -1.20 -5.95 14.58
N ASP A 123 -2.37 -5.54 15.02
CA ASP A 123 -3.61 -6.34 14.89
C ASP A 123 -4.13 -6.25 13.45
N LEU A 124 -3.83 -7.26 12.64
CA LEU A 124 -4.23 -7.32 11.24
C LEU A 124 -5.76 -7.34 11.06
N HIS A 125 -6.51 -7.96 12.00
CA HIS A 125 -7.97 -7.99 11.91
C HIS A 125 -8.62 -6.62 12.20
N ALA A 126 -7.94 -5.75 12.94
CA ALA A 126 -8.35 -4.38 13.16
C ALA A 126 -7.82 -3.41 12.08
N SER A 127 -7.02 -3.92 11.13
CA SER A 127 -6.29 -3.13 10.14
C SER A 127 -6.91 -3.21 8.73
N TRP A 128 -6.47 -2.31 7.87
CA TRP A 128 -6.90 -2.26 6.47
C TRP A 128 -5.71 -2.32 5.53
N MET A 129 -5.89 -3.04 4.41
CA MET A 129 -5.06 -2.88 3.21
C MET A 129 -5.83 -2.05 2.19
N VAL A 130 -5.21 -0.98 1.71
CA VAL A 130 -5.75 -0.05 0.72
C VAL A 130 -4.86 -0.09 -0.51
N GLY A 131 -5.43 -0.34 -1.67
CA GLY A 131 -4.73 -0.40 -2.93
C GLY A 131 -5.67 -0.21 -4.11
N ASP A 132 -5.12 -0.08 -5.30
CA ASP A 132 -5.86 0.23 -6.53
C ASP A 132 -5.98 -0.95 -7.50
N ILE A 133 -5.37 -2.10 -7.14
CA ILE A 133 -5.50 -3.34 -7.91
C ILE A 133 -5.90 -4.53 -7.04
N LEU A 134 -6.42 -5.57 -7.67
CA LEU A 134 -6.88 -6.77 -6.95
C LEU A 134 -5.76 -7.58 -6.29
N HIS A 135 -4.49 -7.36 -6.66
CA HIS A 135 -3.36 -7.95 -5.93
C HIS A 135 -3.23 -7.38 -4.51
N ASP A 136 -3.58 -6.12 -4.30
CA ASP A 136 -3.57 -5.48 -2.98
C ASP A 136 -4.68 -6.05 -2.11
N VAL A 137 -5.88 -6.16 -2.70
CA VAL A 137 -7.04 -6.78 -2.05
C VAL A 137 -6.73 -8.21 -1.63
N GLU A 138 -6.13 -9.01 -2.52
CA GLU A 138 -5.78 -10.39 -2.21
C GLU A 138 -4.71 -10.47 -1.10
N ALA A 139 -3.67 -9.61 -1.15
CA ALA A 139 -2.64 -9.57 -0.11
C ALA A 139 -3.23 -9.23 1.26
N GLY A 140 -4.11 -8.22 1.33
CA GLY A 140 -4.82 -7.84 2.55
C GLY A 140 -5.71 -8.95 3.09
N ASN A 141 -6.54 -9.57 2.24
CA ASN A 141 -7.41 -10.67 2.63
C ASN A 141 -6.61 -11.91 3.09
N ARG A 142 -5.45 -12.18 2.48
CA ARG A 142 -4.56 -13.27 2.91
C ARG A 142 -3.88 -12.98 4.25
N ALA A 143 -3.60 -11.72 4.54
CA ALA A 143 -3.05 -11.29 5.83
C ALA A 143 -4.10 -11.25 6.94
N GLY A 144 -5.40 -11.27 6.62
CA GLY A 144 -6.50 -11.14 7.58
C GLY A 144 -6.97 -9.71 7.82
N CYS A 145 -6.52 -8.75 6.99
CA CYS A 145 -6.99 -7.37 7.01
C CYS A 145 -8.36 -7.24 6.35
N ARG A 146 -9.07 -6.17 6.70
CA ARG A 146 -10.10 -5.61 5.82
C ARG A 146 -9.44 -4.95 4.62
N THR A 147 -10.15 -4.84 3.50
CA THR A 147 -9.57 -4.35 2.26
C THR A 147 -10.42 -3.26 1.62
N LEU A 148 -9.77 -2.23 1.12
CA LEU A 148 -10.37 -1.15 0.34
C LEU A 148 -9.71 -1.11 -1.03
N LEU A 149 -10.51 -1.28 -2.08
CA LEU A 149 -10.08 -1.07 -3.46
C LEU A 149 -10.36 0.38 -3.87
N ILE A 150 -9.33 1.07 -4.32
CA ILE A 150 -9.46 2.38 -4.98
C ILE A 150 -9.70 2.11 -6.47
N ASP A 151 -10.95 2.25 -6.90
CA ASP A 151 -11.35 2.06 -8.29
C ASP A 151 -11.13 3.36 -9.09
N ASN A 152 -9.88 3.58 -9.45
CA ASN A 152 -9.43 4.74 -10.24
C ASN A 152 -9.11 4.40 -11.70
N GLY A 153 -9.42 3.16 -12.14
CA GLY A 153 -9.17 2.66 -13.48
C GLY A 153 -7.84 1.93 -13.68
N ASN A 154 -7.03 1.78 -12.63
CA ASN A 154 -5.74 1.08 -12.72
C ASN A 154 -5.91 -0.45 -12.74
N GLU A 155 -6.98 -1.00 -12.13
CA GLU A 155 -7.28 -2.42 -12.30
C GLU A 155 -7.87 -2.68 -13.68
N THR A 156 -7.17 -3.44 -14.49
CA THR A 156 -7.55 -3.71 -15.90
C THR A 156 -7.95 -5.15 -16.15
N GLU A 157 -7.62 -6.07 -15.26
CA GLU A 157 -7.88 -7.49 -15.49
C GLU A 157 -9.18 -7.98 -14.86
N TRP A 158 -9.61 -7.40 -13.74
CA TRP A 158 -10.82 -7.76 -12.98
C TRP A 158 -11.00 -9.28 -12.77
N ARG A 159 -9.89 -9.98 -12.55
CA ARG A 159 -9.92 -11.42 -12.25
C ARG A 159 -10.36 -11.65 -10.82
N LEU A 160 -11.67 -11.72 -10.62
CA LEU A 160 -12.26 -11.99 -9.31
C LEU A 160 -11.97 -13.42 -8.85
N GLY A 161 -11.92 -13.57 -7.54
CA GLY A 161 -11.72 -14.86 -6.88
C GLY A 161 -12.02 -14.73 -5.37
N PRO A 162 -12.07 -15.85 -4.62
CA PRO A 162 -12.51 -15.83 -3.22
C PRO A 162 -11.73 -14.87 -2.30
N ARG A 163 -10.47 -14.61 -2.65
CA ARG A 163 -9.60 -13.70 -1.89
C ARG A 163 -9.41 -12.33 -2.54
N ARG A 164 -10.11 -12.04 -3.64
CA ARG A 164 -10.05 -10.79 -4.41
C ARG A 164 -11.33 -9.97 -4.30
N ILE A 165 -12.17 -10.28 -3.31
CA ILE A 165 -13.38 -9.51 -3.03
C ILE A 165 -13.00 -8.47 -1.98
N PRO A 166 -13.02 -7.16 -2.30
CA PRO A 166 -12.71 -6.11 -1.35
C PRO A 166 -13.84 -5.95 -0.33
N THR A 167 -13.51 -5.54 0.90
CA THR A 167 -14.48 -5.16 1.91
C THR A 167 -15.26 -3.93 1.48
N ARG A 168 -14.57 -2.96 0.86
CA ARG A 168 -15.14 -1.72 0.31
C ARG A 168 -14.46 -1.34 -1.00
N ILE A 169 -15.15 -0.54 -1.80
CA ILE A 169 -14.64 0.09 -3.02
C ILE A 169 -14.91 1.59 -2.92
N ALA A 170 -13.96 2.40 -3.33
CA ALA A 170 -14.09 3.87 -3.38
C ALA A 170 -13.35 4.42 -4.61
N PRO A 171 -13.76 5.59 -5.15
CA PRO A 171 -13.08 6.17 -6.30
C PRO A 171 -11.72 6.80 -5.98
N ASP A 172 -11.48 7.14 -4.71
CA ASP A 172 -10.27 7.79 -4.23
C ASP A 172 -10.03 7.49 -2.74
N LEU A 173 -8.82 7.83 -2.27
CA LEU A 173 -8.42 7.56 -0.89
C LEU A 173 -9.22 8.37 0.14
N TYR A 174 -9.65 9.60 -0.20
CA TYR A 174 -10.47 10.40 0.72
C TYR A 174 -11.85 9.76 0.95
N THR A 175 -12.54 9.41 -0.12
CA THR A 175 -13.83 8.71 -0.04
C THR A 175 -13.69 7.37 0.69
N GLY A 176 -12.61 6.64 0.41
CA GLY A 176 -12.29 5.39 1.12
C GLY A 176 -12.08 5.59 2.62
N ALA A 177 -11.36 6.64 3.00
CA ALA A 177 -11.16 7.00 4.41
C ALA A 177 -12.47 7.32 5.12
N VAL A 178 -13.41 8.00 4.44
CA VAL A 178 -14.76 8.26 4.99
C VAL A 178 -15.52 6.95 5.22
N LEU A 179 -15.44 5.99 4.29
CA LEU A 179 -16.07 4.68 4.46
C LEU A 179 -15.49 3.92 5.66
N ILE A 180 -14.17 3.89 5.81
CA ILE A 180 -13.48 3.27 6.95
C ILE A 180 -13.91 3.94 8.26
N ALA A 181 -13.93 5.28 8.30
CA ALA A 181 -14.33 6.03 9.49
C ALA A 181 -15.79 5.76 9.90
N SER A 182 -16.69 5.64 8.93
CA SER A 182 -18.09 5.32 9.17
C SER A 182 -18.28 3.93 9.81
N GLU A 183 -17.46 2.95 9.40
CA GLU A 183 -17.50 1.62 9.99
C GLU A 183 -16.97 1.58 11.44
N GLU A 184 -15.95 2.36 11.73
CA GLU A 184 -15.44 2.49 13.11
C GLU A 184 -16.48 3.14 14.03
N GLY A 185 -17.22 4.15 13.55
CA GLY A 185 -18.30 4.79 14.29
C GLY A 185 -19.48 3.85 14.59
N ALA A 186 -19.78 2.94 13.66
CA ALA A 186 -20.87 1.96 13.84
C ALA A 186 -20.53 0.79 14.81
N ARG A 187 -19.26 0.63 15.17
CA ARG A 187 -18.76 -0.42 16.08
C ARG A 187 -18.63 0.04 17.55
N ARG A 188 -18.77 1.34 17.79
CA ARG A 188 -18.79 1.95 19.13
C ARG A 188 -20.21 2.04 19.67
#